data_0111cfdc8fb0ca6eb66fb929cbcb02ed
#
_entry.id   0111cfdc8fb0ca6eb66fb929cbcb02ed
#
_cell.length_a   1.000
_cell.length_b   1.000
_cell.length_c   1.000
_cell.angle_alpha   90.00
_cell.angle_beta   90.00
_cell.angle_gamma   90.00
#
_symmetry.space_group_name_H-M   'P 1'
#
loop_
_entity.id
_entity.type
_entity.pdbx_description
1 polymer ?
#
loop_
_entity_poly.entity_id
_entity_poly.type
_entity_poly.pdbx_seq_one_letter_code
_entity_poly.pdbx_strand_id
1 'polypeptide(L)'
;MKKLLLVSVLFTSLLAVSCSQPSNGISRSQDNWLADSVPSIKQTYSDTFDYIGLAVEYGIFGLKCTGDKYTGTYTHDKSWGTPSELYYSEVQQGISKHANTITLGNELKPQFLLQWWDGNGSSQSKKTFTASNGQTIQVPDKLNGEALIYATLNAAKKSGVKMRGHVLTWHSQTPEGFFREKYSKDGALVSKEVMTARHEWYIKTVLECVAQWEKANGYAGKETGNHLIWAWDVVNEAMADDAGTTYTGTNQNWLRGSTSETQGKDPANGGSRWYEIYKNEEFIINAFRFANAYAPADVKLCYNDYNEYQSNKTPAIEKIANLIKAGSAQTINGKSVSPRLDVIAMQSHVGSSWPSITEYENALKKFLAIADVHVSELDISAASSSEAATAYANYFKMLKKYGKNYSGNKITCVTIWGINNESSWINPSTNYNTGEKYKSYPLLFTIVDNVAKTKKEVQYTSGTEFLPQYDLGDTYDTNNSFWAVINSH
;
A
#
# COMPACT_ATOMS: atom_id res chain seq x y z
N MET A 1 -74.95 -13.04 9.57
CA MET A 1 -74.39 -11.88 8.92
C MET A 1 -72.93 -11.69 9.42
N LYS A 2 -71.95 -12.25 8.70
CA LYS A 2 -70.56 -12.13 9.04
C LYS A 2 -69.94 -11.08 8.11
N LYS A 3 -69.43 -10.01 8.68
CA LYS A 3 -68.66 -8.98 7.90
C LYS A 3 -67.24 -9.45 7.75
N LEU A 4 -66.80 -9.60 6.51
CA LEU A 4 -65.43 -9.81 6.12
C LEU A 4 -64.70 -8.47 6.16
N LEU A 5 -63.63 -8.38 6.93
CA LEU A 5 -62.71 -7.23 6.90
C LEU A 5 -61.58 -7.55 5.87
N LEU A 6 -61.55 -6.81 4.79
CA LEU A 6 -60.41 -6.82 3.86
C LEU A 6 -59.29 -5.94 4.44
N VAL A 7 -58.14 -6.52 4.72
CA VAL A 7 -56.92 -5.79 5.07
C VAL A 7 -56.14 -5.60 3.80
N SER A 8 -56.13 -4.36 3.30
CA SER A 8 -55.25 -3.93 2.20
C SER A 8 -53.84 -3.71 2.74
N VAL A 9 -52.88 -4.56 2.33
CA VAL A 9 -51.48 -4.33 2.59
C VAL A 9 -50.95 -3.38 1.48
N LEU A 10 -50.71 -2.14 1.87
CA LEU A 10 -50.00 -1.17 1.01
C LEU A 10 -48.50 -1.52 1.02
N PHE A 11 -48.00 -2.03 -0.08
CA PHE A 11 -46.55 -2.08 -0.34
C PHE A 11 -46.10 -0.65 -0.70
N THR A 12 -45.49 0.06 0.24
CA THR A 12 -44.69 1.25 -0.04
C THR A 12 -43.34 0.82 -0.56
N SER A 13 -43.16 0.86 -1.86
CA SER A 13 -41.88 0.82 -2.49
C SER A 13 -41.08 2.08 -2.10
N LEU A 14 -40.09 1.93 -1.20
CA LEU A 14 -39.06 2.95 -1.02
C LEU A 14 -38.22 3.01 -2.30
N LEU A 15 -38.55 3.96 -3.15
CA LEU A 15 -37.63 4.46 -4.15
C LEU A 15 -36.48 5.15 -3.41
N ALA A 16 -35.32 4.49 -3.35
CA ALA A 16 -34.08 5.16 -2.97
C ALA A 16 -33.80 6.23 -4.01
N VAL A 17 -34.17 7.47 -3.69
CA VAL A 17 -33.71 8.63 -4.43
C VAL A 17 -32.22 8.76 -4.18
N SER A 18 -31.42 8.26 -5.11
CA SER A 18 -30.03 8.61 -5.22
C SER A 18 -29.97 10.13 -5.40
N CYS A 19 -29.57 10.85 -4.36
CA CYS A 19 -29.19 12.25 -4.49
C CYS A 19 -27.96 12.33 -5.40
N SER A 20 -28.20 12.46 -6.71
CA SER A 20 -27.20 12.95 -7.63
C SER A 20 -26.88 14.39 -7.25
N GLN A 21 -25.70 14.65 -6.73
CA GLN A 21 -25.17 16.01 -6.62
C GLN A 21 -25.20 16.62 -8.02
N PRO A 22 -25.55 17.90 -8.18
CA PRO A 22 -25.53 18.55 -9.48
C PRO A 22 -24.10 18.47 -10.03
N SER A 23 -23.91 17.76 -11.14
CA SER A 23 -22.69 17.78 -11.90
C SER A 23 -22.47 19.21 -12.36
N ASN A 24 -21.42 19.87 -11.88
CA ASN A 24 -20.94 21.11 -12.49
C ASN A 24 -20.66 20.80 -13.96
N GLY A 25 -21.46 21.30 -14.87
CA GLY A 25 -21.62 21.02 -16.28
C GLY A 25 -20.39 20.83 -17.19
N ILE A 26 -19.45 20.01 -16.77
CA ILE A 26 -18.32 19.54 -17.56
C ILE A 26 -18.83 18.36 -18.38
N SER A 27 -18.94 18.54 -19.70
CA SER A 27 -19.22 17.46 -20.64
C SER A 27 -18.07 16.43 -20.53
N ARG A 28 -18.32 15.27 -19.94
CA ARG A 28 -17.35 14.17 -19.85
C ARG A 28 -17.26 13.49 -21.21
N SER A 29 -16.04 13.23 -21.71
CA SER A 29 -15.85 12.39 -22.88
C SER A 29 -16.36 10.97 -22.59
N GLN A 30 -16.70 10.20 -23.62
CA GLN A 30 -17.10 8.78 -23.46
C GLN A 30 -15.99 7.91 -22.87
N ASP A 31 -14.75 8.38 -22.94
CA ASP A 31 -13.56 7.71 -22.45
C ASP A 31 -13.17 8.13 -21.04
N ASN A 32 -13.88 9.10 -20.46
CA ASN A 32 -13.64 9.50 -19.06
C ASN A 32 -13.93 8.31 -18.12
N TRP A 33 -13.01 8.02 -17.21
CA TRP A 33 -13.13 6.88 -16.30
C TRP A 33 -14.42 6.87 -15.45
N LEU A 34 -15.06 8.04 -15.28
CA LEU A 34 -16.34 8.20 -14.59
C LEU A 34 -17.56 8.03 -15.51
N ALA A 35 -17.39 7.94 -16.83
CA ALA A 35 -18.52 7.83 -17.75
C ALA A 35 -19.33 6.56 -17.50
N ASP A 36 -20.66 6.64 -17.59
CA ASP A 36 -21.55 5.50 -17.31
C ASP A 36 -21.30 4.32 -18.26
N SER A 37 -20.82 4.59 -19.47
CA SER A 37 -20.42 3.58 -20.47
C SER A 37 -19.17 2.78 -20.08
N VAL A 38 -18.36 3.27 -19.14
CA VAL A 38 -17.12 2.63 -18.70
C VAL A 38 -17.42 1.65 -17.57
N PRO A 39 -17.14 0.33 -17.73
CA PRO A 39 -17.39 -0.66 -16.70
C PRO A 39 -16.47 -0.46 -15.49
N SER A 40 -16.92 -0.96 -14.34
CA SER A 40 -16.15 -0.94 -13.10
C SER A 40 -15.21 -2.14 -13.00
N ILE A 41 -13.91 -1.89 -12.78
CA ILE A 41 -12.92 -2.98 -12.64
C ILE A 41 -13.28 -3.87 -11.44
N LYS A 42 -13.59 -3.27 -10.28
CA LYS A 42 -13.94 -4.04 -9.08
C LYS A 42 -15.20 -4.88 -9.25
N GLN A 43 -16.19 -4.40 -10.03
CA GLN A 43 -17.39 -5.17 -10.30
C GLN A 43 -17.11 -6.32 -11.25
N THR A 44 -16.31 -6.06 -12.31
CA THR A 44 -15.88 -7.08 -13.26
C THR A 44 -15.21 -8.25 -12.55
N TYR A 45 -14.35 -8.00 -11.56
CA TYR A 45 -13.60 -9.04 -10.84
C TYR A 45 -14.18 -9.40 -9.47
N SER A 46 -15.44 -9.04 -9.18
CA SER A 46 -16.05 -9.26 -7.86
C SER A 46 -16.24 -10.73 -7.48
N ASP A 47 -16.36 -11.63 -8.45
CA ASP A 47 -16.42 -13.07 -8.25
C ASP A 47 -15.03 -13.73 -8.19
N THR A 48 -13.98 -13.01 -8.56
CA THR A 48 -12.62 -13.53 -8.69
C THR A 48 -11.73 -13.11 -7.52
N PHE A 49 -11.74 -11.83 -7.13
CA PHE A 49 -10.91 -11.30 -6.04
C PHE A 49 -11.78 -10.62 -4.97
N ASP A 50 -11.33 -10.64 -3.71
CA ASP A 50 -12.00 -9.89 -2.64
C ASP A 50 -11.81 -8.39 -2.80
N TYR A 51 -10.60 -8.01 -3.26
CA TYR A 51 -10.21 -6.62 -3.43
C TYR A 51 -9.55 -6.36 -4.78
N ILE A 52 -9.99 -5.28 -5.40
CA ILE A 52 -9.29 -4.58 -6.47
C ILE A 52 -8.86 -3.24 -5.91
N GLY A 53 -7.57 -2.95 -5.98
CA GLY A 53 -6.95 -1.77 -5.39
C GLY A 53 -6.34 -0.82 -6.40
N LEU A 54 -6.20 0.45 -5.97
CA LEU A 54 -5.38 1.46 -6.63
C LEU A 54 -4.41 2.04 -5.61
N ALA A 55 -3.15 2.21 -5.98
CA ALA A 55 -2.25 3.07 -5.22
C ALA A 55 -2.59 4.53 -5.51
N VAL A 56 -2.55 5.35 -4.46
CA VAL A 56 -2.93 6.76 -4.54
C VAL A 56 -2.01 7.61 -3.66
N GLU A 57 -1.90 8.89 -4.00
CA GLU A 57 -1.18 9.86 -3.19
C GLU A 57 -2.16 10.79 -2.50
N TYR A 58 -1.92 11.10 -1.23
CA TYR A 58 -2.64 12.17 -0.56
C TYR A 58 -1.89 13.51 -0.65
N GLY A 59 -0.60 13.45 -0.83
CA GLY A 59 0.26 14.60 -1.19
C GLY A 59 0.34 15.70 -0.14
N ILE A 60 0.70 15.39 1.13
CA ILE A 60 0.51 16.34 2.20
C ILE A 60 1.73 16.66 3.00
N PHE A 61 1.87 17.97 3.20
CA PHE A 61 2.70 18.57 4.24
C PHE A 61 1.92 19.71 4.92
N GLY A 62 2.10 19.89 6.22
CA GLY A 62 1.51 21.02 6.94
C GLY A 62 0.00 20.95 7.21
N LEU A 63 -0.53 19.76 7.50
CA LEU A 63 -1.95 19.61 7.82
C LEU A 63 -2.38 20.39 9.04
N LYS A 64 -3.49 21.12 8.88
CA LYS A 64 -4.23 21.72 9.97
C LYS A 64 -5.60 21.06 10.06
N CYS A 65 -5.97 20.60 11.26
CA CYS A 65 -7.31 20.10 11.54
C CYS A 65 -8.16 21.24 12.15
N THR A 66 -9.36 21.44 11.61
CA THR A 66 -10.42 22.25 12.23
C THR A 66 -11.53 21.32 12.70
N GLY A 67 -11.93 21.44 13.97
CA GLY A 67 -12.89 20.55 14.61
C GLY A 67 -12.22 19.45 15.42
N ASP A 68 -12.94 18.35 15.62
CA ASP A 68 -12.43 17.17 16.32
C ASP A 68 -11.31 16.49 15.54
N LYS A 69 -10.26 16.04 16.24
CA LYS A 69 -9.08 15.43 15.60
C LYS A 69 -9.39 14.17 14.78
N TYR A 70 -10.51 13.49 15.05
CA TYR A 70 -10.91 12.28 14.34
C TYR A 70 -11.91 12.54 13.21
N THR A 71 -12.70 13.59 13.32
CA THR A 71 -13.77 13.94 12.38
C THR A 71 -13.57 15.30 11.71
N GLY A 72 -12.52 16.02 12.05
CA GLY A 72 -12.24 17.37 11.56
C GLY A 72 -11.99 17.43 10.07
N THR A 73 -12.14 18.63 9.53
CA THR A 73 -11.70 18.96 8.18
C THR A 73 -10.22 19.27 8.19
N TYR A 74 -9.46 18.59 7.32
CA TYR A 74 -8.03 18.82 7.17
C TYR A 74 -7.77 19.66 5.94
N THR A 75 -6.96 20.70 6.08
CA THR A 75 -6.44 21.49 4.97
C THR A 75 -4.95 21.22 4.83
N HIS A 76 -4.48 21.06 3.62
CA HIS A 76 -3.06 20.85 3.35
C HIS A 76 -2.41 22.07 2.71
N ASP A 77 -1.12 22.25 2.94
CA ASP A 77 -0.33 23.26 2.28
C ASP A 77 -0.02 22.80 0.83
N LYS A 78 -0.63 23.49 -0.15
CA LYS A 78 -0.46 23.21 -1.58
C LYS A 78 0.95 23.57 -2.11
N SER A 79 1.84 24.09 -1.28
CA SER A 79 3.18 24.53 -1.69
C SER A 79 4.14 23.38 -2.07
N TRP A 80 3.78 22.13 -1.79
CA TRP A 80 4.64 20.96 -1.97
C TRP A 80 4.32 20.09 -3.20
N GLY A 81 3.71 20.61 -4.22
CA GLY A 81 3.86 20.22 -5.60
C GLY A 81 3.41 18.83 -6.09
N THR A 82 2.97 17.89 -5.26
CA THR A 82 2.41 16.63 -5.73
C THR A 82 0.88 16.69 -5.79
N PRO A 83 0.25 16.27 -6.90
CA PRO A 83 -1.20 16.22 -6.97
C PRO A 83 -1.74 15.26 -5.91
N SER A 84 -2.57 15.79 -5.04
CA SER A 84 -3.23 15.07 -3.98
C SER A 84 -4.45 14.36 -4.56
N GLU A 85 -4.25 13.20 -5.16
CA GLU A 85 -5.31 12.45 -5.85
C GLU A 85 -6.50 12.19 -4.92
N LEU A 86 -6.23 11.74 -3.70
CA LEU A 86 -7.27 11.39 -2.74
C LEU A 86 -7.99 12.60 -2.13
N TYR A 87 -7.53 13.82 -2.40
CA TYR A 87 -8.14 15.04 -1.90
C TYR A 87 -9.37 15.47 -2.73
N TYR A 88 -9.35 15.21 -4.03
CA TYR A 88 -10.39 15.68 -4.96
C TYR A 88 -11.60 14.75 -5.00
N SER A 89 -12.80 15.31 -4.88
CA SER A 89 -14.05 14.54 -4.84
C SER A 89 -14.30 13.73 -6.12
N GLU A 90 -13.89 14.23 -7.28
CA GLU A 90 -14.02 13.50 -8.55
C GLU A 90 -13.07 12.32 -8.64
N VAL A 91 -11.84 12.48 -8.13
CA VAL A 91 -10.89 11.36 -8.02
C VAL A 91 -11.40 10.32 -7.03
N GLN A 92 -11.96 10.75 -5.88
CA GLN A 92 -12.62 9.85 -4.92
C GLN A 92 -13.77 9.05 -5.57
N GLN A 93 -14.59 9.68 -6.44
CA GLN A 93 -15.66 9.00 -7.17
C GLN A 93 -15.10 7.93 -8.13
N GLY A 94 -14.04 8.25 -8.89
CA GLY A 94 -13.41 7.30 -9.80
C GLY A 94 -12.75 6.14 -9.08
N ILE A 95 -12.05 6.41 -7.98
CA ILE A 95 -11.52 5.38 -7.09
C ILE A 95 -12.67 4.49 -6.61
N SER A 96 -13.75 5.08 -6.09
CA SER A 96 -14.93 4.35 -5.64
C SER A 96 -15.59 3.52 -6.74
N LYS A 97 -15.55 3.98 -7.99
CA LYS A 97 -16.09 3.23 -9.13
C LYS A 97 -15.25 2.01 -9.46
N HIS A 98 -13.93 2.14 -9.51
CA HIS A 98 -13.03 1.12 -10.05
C HIS A 98 -12.39 0.22 -9.00
N ALA A 99 -12.27 0.69 -7.75
CA ALA A 99 -11.61 -0.02 -6.66
C ALA A 99 -12.50 -0.15 -5.42
N ASN A 100 -12.23 -1.12 -4.55
CA ASN A 100 -12.80 -1.24 -3.21
C ASN A 100 -11.75 -1.16 -2.10
N THR A 101 -10.47 -1.05 -2.47
CA THR A 101 -9.37 -0.77 -1.54
C THR A 101 -8.36 0.18 -2.19
N ILE A 102 -7.60 0.89 -1.36
CA ILE A 102 -6.47 1.73 -1.79
C ILE A 102 -5.23 1.39 -0.97
N THR A 103 -4.07 1.72 -1.53
CA THR A 103 -2.79 1.76 -0.82
C THR A 103 -2.19 3.15 -1.01
N LEU A 104 -1.73 3.79 0.08
CA LEU A 104 -1.05 5.07 -0.04
C LEU A 104 0.41 4.85 -0.47
N GLY A 105 0.85 5.58 -1.49
CA GLY A 105 2.20 5.44 -2.02
C GLY A 105 3.28 5.87 -1.03
N ASN A 106 2.99 6.86 -0.16
CA ASN A 106 3.99 7.44 0.75
C ASN A 106 3.52 7.68 2.18
N GLU A 107 2.31 8.15 2.41
CA GLU A 107 1.91 8.85 3.63
C GLU A 107 1.85 8.01 4.90
N LEU A 108 1.83 6.67 4.79
CA LEU A 108 1.92 5.78 5.94
C LEU A 108 3.32 5.17 6.15
N LYS A 109 4.32 5.58 5.38
CA LYS A 109 5.72 5.16 5.57
C LYS A 109 6.34 5.83 6.82
N PRO A 110 7.35 5.21 7.45
CA PRO A 110 7.94 5.73 8.69
C PRO A 110 8.41 7.18 8.62
N GLN A 111 8.98 7.61 7.48
CA GLN A 111 9.44 8.99 7.29
C GLN A 111 8.29 9.99 7.38
N PHE A 112 7.11 9.66 6.81
CA PHE A 112 5.92 10.51 6.83
C PHE A 112 5.22 10.51 8.18
N LEU A 113 5.32 9.40 8.92
CA LEU A 113 4.72 9.30 10.25
C LEU A 113 5.60 9.92 11.35
N LEU A 114 6.92 9.81 11.22
CA LEU A 114 7.87 10.46 12.13
C LEU A 114 8.10 11.94 11.76
N GLN A 115 8.06 12.28 10.45
CA GLN A 115 8.30 13.63 9.89
C GLN A 115 9.67 14.24 10.29
N TRP A 116 10.69 13.39 10.37
CA TRP A 116 12.08 13.83 10.58
C TRP A 116 12.79 13.95 9.24
N TRP A 117 12.43 14.99 8.49
CA TRP A 117 12.81 15.17 7.07
C TRP A 117 14.32 15.31 6.84
N ASP A 118 15.02 15.87 7.84
CA ASP A 118 16.50 15.93 7.85
C ASP A 118 17.13 14.66 8.47
N GLY A 119 16.34 13.65 8.78
CA GLY A 119 16.76 12.43 9.45
C GLY A 119 16.92 12.57 10.99
N ASN A 120 16.64 13.75 11.57
CA ASN A 120 16.95 14.07 12.97
C ASN A 120 15.68 14.20 13.83
N GLY A 121 15.54 13.34 14.84
CA GLY A 121 14.44 13.36 15.81
C GLY A 121 14.87 13.80 17.23
N SER A 122 16.08 14.33 17.40
CA SER A 122 16.65 14.65 18.73
C SER A 122 15.87 15.73 19.48
N SER A 123 15.26 16.66 18.78
CA SER A 123 14.48 17.78 19.36
C SER A 123 13.05 17.40 19.77
N GLN A 124 12.60 16.17 19.45
CA GLN A 124 11.25 15.74 19.79
C GLN A 124 11.05 15.65 21.30
N SER A 125 9.88 16.06 21.80
CA SER A 125 9.42 15.76 23.14
C SER A 125 9.32 14.26 23.37
N LYS A 126 9.72 13.79 24.55
CA LYS A 126 9.88 12.35 24.83
C LYS A 126 9.15 11.94 26.10
N LYS A 127 8.69 10.68 26.07
CA LYS A 127 8.14 9.97 27.22
C LYS A 127 8.90 8.67 27.48
N THR A 128 8.77 8.15 28.68
CA THR A 128 9.31 6.82 29.02
C THR A 128 8.41 5.74 28.46
N PHE A 129 9.02 4.71 27.86
CA PHE A 129 8.35 3.51 27.37
C PHE A 129 9.11 2.28 27.88
N THR A 130 8.38 1.35 28.50
CA THR A 130 8.91 0.03 28.88
C THR A 130 8.39 -0.97 27.87
N ALA A 131 9.31 -1.56 27.11
CA ALA A 131 9.02 -2.54 26.07
C ALA A 131 8.90 -3.96 26.63
N SER A 132 8.34 -4.86 25.84
CA SER A 132 8.14 -6.27 26.20
C SER A 132 9.45 -7.04 26.45
N ASN A 133 10.56 -6.59 25.87
CA ASN A 133 11.89 -7.14 26.14
C ASN A 133 12.53 -6.65 27.46
N GLY A 134 11.78 -5.91 28.28
CA GLY A 134 12.23 -5.38 29.56
C GLY A 134 13.03 -4.06 29.47
N GLN A 135 13.34 -3.58 28.28
CA GLN A 135 14.04 -2.28 28.11
C GLN A 135 13.11 -1.12 28.44
N THR A 136 13.62 -0.18 29.24
CA THR A 136 12.96 1.11 29.50
C THR A 136 13.74 2.20 28.76
N ILE A 137 13.11 2.82 27.78
CA ILE A 137 13.74 3.78 26.89
C ILE A 137 12.93 5.09 26.81
N GLN A 138 13.59 6.15 26.34
CA GLN A 138 12.92 7.38 25.97
C GLN A 138 12.45 7.28 24.51
N VAL A 139 11.17 7.57 24.26
CA VAL A 139 10.55 7.55 22.93
C VAL A 139 9.83 8.87 22.66
N PRO A 140 9.60 9.28 21.40
CA PRO A 140 8.75 10.44 21.12
C PRO A 140 7.37 10.32 21.78
N ASP A 141 6.83 11.44 22.29
CA ASP A 141 5.52 11.43 22.94
C ASP A 141 4.40 10.96 22.03
N LYS A 142 4.51 11.30 20.74
CA LYS A 142 3.53 10.99 19.69
C LYS A 142 4.21 10.85 18.32
N LEU A 143 3.45 10.39 17.33
CA LEU A 143 3.82 10.52 15.92
C LEU A 143 3.52 11.94 15.43
N ASN A 144 4.49 12.60 14.80
CA ASN A 144 4.22 13.91 14.17
C ASN A 144 3.19 13.81 13.04
N GLY A 145 3.14 12.65 12.37
CA GLY A 145 2.20 12.33 11.29
C GLY A 145 0.81 11.84 11.75
N GLU A 146 0.44 11.98 13.04
CA GLU A 146 -0.90 11.56 13.52
C GLU A 146 -2.03 12.23 12.72
N ALA A 147 -1.92 13.55 12.48
CA ALA A 147 -2.90 14.27 11.68
C ALA A 147 -2.98 13.77 10.23
N LEU A 148 -1.86 13.33 9.66
CA LEU A 148 -1.79 12.73 8.34
C LEU A 148 -2.52 11.37 8.29
N ILE A 149 -2.31 10.52 9.29
CA ILE A 149 -3.06 9.26 9.42
C ILE A 149 -4.57 9.55 9.40
N TYR A 150 -5.05 10.46 10.24
CA TYR A 150 -6.48 10.75 10.33
C TYR A 150 -7.06 11.36 9.06
N ALA A 151 -6.32 12.24 8.40
CA ALA A 151 -6.74 12.85 7.15
C ALA A 151 -6.91 11.81 6.03
N THR A 152 -5.95 10.90 5.89
CA THR A 152 -6.00 9.82 4.88
C THR A 152 -7.13 8.83 5.15
N LEU A 153 -7.35 8.46 6.42
CA LEU A 153 -8.46 7.61 6.83
C LEU A 153 -9.82 8.28 6.56
N ASN A 154 -9.95 9.59 6.85
CA ASN A 154 -11.17 10.34 6.52
C ASN A 154 -11.43 10.35 5.01
N ALA A 155 -10.40 10.55 4.20
CA ALA A 155 -10.53 10.57 2.75
C ALA A 155 -10.93 9.19 2.18
N ALA A 156 -10.32 8.11 2.66
CA ALA A 156 -10.69 6.75 2.29
C ALA A 156 -12.14 6.42 2.69
N LYS A 157 -12.53 6.76 3.92
CA LYS A 157 -13.93 6.62 4.39
C LYS A 157 -14.90 7.39 3.49
N LYS A 158 -14.57 8.65 3.15
CA LYS A 158 -15.38 9.47 2.25
C LYS A 158 -15.49 8.87 0.85
N SER A 159 -14.42 8.24 0.37
CA SER A 159 -14.41 7.53 -0.92
C SER A 159 -15.15 6.18 -0.88
N GLY A 160 -15.58 5.72 0.29
CA GLY A 160 -16.27 4.43 0.42
C GLY A 160 -15.38 3.21 0.13
N VAL A 161 -14.06 3.33 0.30
CA VAL A 161 -13.09 2.26 0.05
C VAL A 161 -12.34 1.88 1.32
N LYS A 162 -11.84 0.66 1.38
CA LYS A 162 -10.92 0.20 2.43
C LYS A 162 -9.48 0.57 2.09
N MET A 163 -8.54 0.29 3.01
CA MET A 163 -7.12 0.58 2.81
C MET A 163 -6.26 -0.62 3.16
N ARG A 164 -5.16 -0.78 2.41
CA ARG A 164 -3.97 -1.52 2.84
C ARG A 164 -2.99 -0.52 3.46
N GLY A 165 -2.56 -0.78 4.69
CA GLY A 165 -1.52 0.02 5.35
C GLY A 165 -0.14 -0.32 4.76
N HIS A 166 0.61 0.67 4.33
CA HIS A 166 1.94 0.53 3.73
C HIS A 166 2.85 1.64 4.23
N VAL A 167 3.85 1.39 5.04
CA VAL A 167 4.40 0.15 5.56
C VAL A 167 4.89 0.37 7.01
N LEU A 168 4.87 -0.66 7.86
CA LEU A 168 5.34 -0.54 9.25
C LEU A 168 6.86 -0.59 9.36
N THR A 169 7.53 -1.45 8.60
CA THR A 169 8.98 -1.65 8.69
C THR A 169 9.61 -1.71 7.30
N TRP A 170 10.50 -0.77 7.01
CA TRP A 170 11.21 -0.71 5.73
C TRP A 170 12.65 -0.23 5.91
N HIS A 171 13.56 -0.69 5.07
CA HIS A 171 14.96 -0.24 5.08
C HIS A 171 15.09 1.19 4.55
N SER A 172 14.27 1.57 3.57
CA SER A 172 14.20 2.91 2.99
C SER A 172 13.14 3.76 3.69
N GLN A 173 13.13 5.06 3.46
CA GLN A 173 12.19 6.05 4.01
C GLN A 173 11.87 5.85 5.51
N THR A 174 12.89 5.44 6.28
CA THR A 174 12.90 5.46 7.74
C THR A 174 13.99 6.44 8.18
N PRO A 175 13.68 7.49 8.95
CA PRO A 175 14.65 8.53 9.31
C PRO A 175 15.87 7.95 10.02
N GLU A 176 17.07 8.38 9.63
CA GLU A 176 18.34 7.85 10.15
C GLU A 176 18.43 7.93 11.69
N GLY A 177 17.96 9.02 12.30
CA GLY A 177 17.94 9.17 13.75
C GLY A 177 17.11 8.12 14.49
N PHE A 178 16.18 7.43 13.81
CA PHE A 178 15.41 6.35 14.43
C PHE A 178 16.29 5.17 14.87
N PHE A 179 17.40 4.96 14.17
CA PHE A 179 18.36 3.88 14.42
C PHE A 179 19.50 4.29 15.36
N ARG A 180 19.59 5.58 15.72
CA ARG A 180 20.77 6.14 16.37
C ARG A 180 20.50 6.67 17.78
N GLU A 181 21.56 6.77 18.58
CA GLU A 181 21.48 7.30 19.95
C GLU A 181 20.87 8.69 19.97
N LYS A 182 20.06 8.93 21.02
CA LYS A 182 19.34 10.22 21.25
C LYS A 182 18.47 10.65 20.06
N TYR A 183 18.17 9.76 19.11
CA TYR A 183 17.48 10.03 17.84
C TYR A 183 18.21 11.07 16.97
N SER A 184 19.51 11.24 17.16
CA SER A 184 20.34 12.11 16.33
C SER A 184 20.88 11.36 15.13
N LYS A 185 20.75 11.92 13.93
CA LYS A 185 21.30 11.33 12.69
C LYS A 185 22.82 11.11 12.75
N ASP A 186 23.53 11.89 13.59
CA ASP A 186 24.98 11.84 13.79
C ASP A 186 25.40 10.96 14.98
N GLY A 187 24.42 10.36 15.70
CA GLY A 187 24.69 9.45 16.82
C GLY A 187 25.21 8.09 16.39
N ALA A 188 25.77 7.31 17.32
CA ALA A 188 26.08 5.91 17.07
C ALA A 188 24.79 5.10 16.87
N LEU A 189 24.89 3.95 16.18
CA LEU A 189 23.77 3.01 16.11
C LEU A 189 23.46 2.50 17.53
N VAL A 190 22.17 2.37 17.84
CA VAL A 190 21.76 1.81 19.14
C VAL A 190 21.98 0.30 19.19
N SER A 191 21.97 -0.26 20.41
CA SER A 191 22.01 -1.72 20.59
C SER A 191 20.75 -2.39 20.04
N LYS A 192 20.83 -3.68 19.75
CA LYS A 192 19.73 -4.51 19.30
C LYS A 192 18.53 -4.46 20.28
N GLU A 193 18.78 -4.49 21.58
CA GLU A 193 17.76 -4.47 22.63
C GLU A 193 16.99 -3.13 22.61
N VAL A 194 17.72 -2.02 22.50
CA VAL A 194 17.13 -0.67 22.38
C VAL A 194 16.34 -0.54 21.06
N MET A 195 16.88 -1.07 19.95
CA MET A 195 16.18 -1.03 18.67
C MET A 195 14.90 -1.87 18.68
N THR A 196 14.93 -3.04 19.34
CA THR A 196 13.75 -3.89 19.54
C THR A 196 12.66 -3.13 20.31
N ALA A 197 13.02 -2.42 21.37
CA ALA A 197 12.09 -1.61 22.15
C ALA A 197 11.52 -0.42 21.33
N ARG A 198 12.34 0.27 20.51
CA ARG A 198 11.88 1.32 19.60
C ARG A 198 10.94 0.80 18.53
N HIS A 199 11.22 -0.37 17.99
CA HIS A 199 10.42 -1.02 16.96
C HIS A 199 9.03 -1.40 17.50
N GLU A 200 8.98 -1.98 18.71
CA GLU A 200 7.71 -2.25 19.40
C GLU A 200 6.92 -0.96 19.63
N TRP A 201 7.55 0.07 20.18
CA TRP A 201 6.90 1.37 20.39
C TRP A 201 6.30 1.93 19.11
N TYR A 202 7.05 1.91 18.00
CA TYR A 202 6.62 2.47 16.73
C TYR A 202 5.41 1.70 16.17
N ILE A 203 5.52 0.39 16.02
CA ILE A 203 4.43 -0.45 15.50
C ILE A 203 3.18 -0.31 16.38
N LYS A 204 3.33 -0.40 17.69
CA LYS A 204 2.24 -0.19 18.64
C LYS A 204 1.57 1.17 18.45
N THR A 205 2.35 2.24 18.37
CA THR A 205 1.81 3.61 18.29
C THR A 205 1.06 3.84 16.99
N VAL A 206 1.56 3.36 15.85
CA VAL A 206 0.87 3.44 14.56
C VAL A 206 -0.47 2.70 14.60
N LEU A 207 -0.45 1.44 15.04
CA LEU A 207 -1.66 0.60 15.08
C LEU A 207 -2.70 1.12 16.08
N GLU A 208 -2.26 1.62 17.23
CA GLU A 208 -3.16 2.23 18.21
C GLU A 208 -3.77 3.54 17.72
N CYS A 209 -2.99 4.36 16.99
CA CYS A 209 -3.49 5.58 16.36
C CYS A 209 -4.63 5.27 15.36
N VAL A 210 -4.42 4.29 14.50
CA VAL A 210 -5.45 3.82 13.55
C VAL A 210 -6.69 3.29 14.30
N ALA A 211 -6.49 2.43 15.30
CA ALA A 211 -7.58 1.83 16.07
C ALA A 211 -8.42 2.88 16.83
N GLN A 212 -7.78 3.95 17.33
CA GLN A 212 -8.49 5.07 17.97
C GLN A 212 -9.36 5.82 16.98
N TRP A 213 -8.83 6.13 15.78
CA TRP A 213 -9.61 6.76 14.73
C TRP A 213 -10.77 5.86 14.29
N GLU A 214 -10.51 4.59 14.06
CA GLU A 214 -11.54 3.60 13.67
C GLU A 214 -12.68 3.55 14.68
N LYS A 215 -12.35 3.44 15.97
CA LYS A 215 -13.35 3.43 17.05
C LYS A 215 -14.20 4.69 17.05
N ALA A 216 -13.58 5.86 16.90
CA ALA A 216 -14.29 7.15 16.86
C ALA A 216 -15.17 7.31 15.61
N ASN A 217 -14.89 6.56 14.54
CA ASN A 217 -15.57 6.66 13.25
C ASN A 217 -16.53 5.49 12.94
N GLY A 218 -16.85 4.65 13.93
CA GLY A 218 -17.82 3.57 13.80
C GLY A 218 -17.27 2.27 13.18
N TYR A 219 -15.94 2.10 13.21
CA TYR A 219 -15.27 0.85 12.89
C TYR A 219 -14.93 0.04 14.14
N ALA A 220 -14.40 -1.17 13.98
CA ALA A 220 -14.16 -2.08 15.09
C ALA A 220 -13.01 -1.65 16.02
N GLY A 221 -12.05 -0.86 15.54
CA GLY A 221 -10.93 -0.38 16.34
C GLY A 221 -9.95 -1.50 16.68
N LYS A 222 -9.87 -1.91 17.95
CA LYS A 222 -9.01 -3.03 18.40
C LYS A 222 -9.70 -4.40 18.37
N GLU A 223 -11.00 -4.42 18.22
CA GLU A 223 -11.79 -5.66 18.19
C GLU A 223 -11.83 -6.23 16.76
N THR A 224 -12.23 -7.49 16.63
CA THR A 224 -12.54 -8.08 15.31
C THR A 224 -13.79 -7.46 14.72
N GLY A 225 -13.84 -7.29 13.40
CA GLY A 225 -15.02 -6.74 12.74
C GLY A 225 -14.73 -5.95 11.48
N ASN A 226 -15.47 -4.86 11.26
CA ASN A 226 -15.26 -4.02 10.11
C ASN A 226 -14.13 -3.02 10.36
N HIS A 227 -13.03 -3.16 9.61
CA HIS A 227 -11.88 -2.26 9.63
C HIS A 227 -11.80 -1.45 8.34
N LEU A 228 -11.37 -0.20 8.45
CA LEU A 228 -11.00 0.60 7.29
C LEU A 228 -9.63 0.12 6.75
N ILE A 229 -8.64 -0.04 7.63
CA ILE A 229 -7.37 -0.70 7.26
C ILE A 229 -7.52 -2.20 7.54
N TRP A 230 -7.69 -2.98 6.48
CA TRP A 230 -7.96 -4.41 6.56
C TRP A 230 -6.72 -5.29 6.41
N ALA A 231 -5.58 -4.71 5.98
CA ALA A 231 -4.30 -5.39 5.83
C ALA A 231 -3.15 -4.41 6.05
N TRP A 232 -2.00 -4.91 6.54
CA TRP A 232 -0.77 -4.15 6.70
C TRP A 232 0.41 -4.86 6.04
N ASP A 233 1.18 -4.13 5.25
CA ASP A 233 2.54 -4.53 4.90
C ASP A 233 3.40 -4.30 6.14
N VAL A 234 3.66 -5.39 6.87
CA VAL A 234 4.39 -5.33 8.15
C VAL A 234 5.87 -5.08 7.91
N VAL A 235 6.43 -5.79 6.94
CA VAL A 235 7.82 -5.62 6.49
C VAL A 235 7.86 -5.55 4.98
N ASN A 236 8.59 -4.58 4.48
CA ASN A 236 8.80 -4.34 3.05
C ASN A 236 10.27 -4.54 2.67
N GLU A 237 10.51 -5.30 1.57
CA GLU A 237 11.78 -5.37 0.85
C GLU A 237 13.00 -5.75 1.71
N ALA A 238 12.83 -6.71 2.60
CA ALA A 238 13.93 -7.13 3.47
C ALA A 238 14.90 -8.12 2.80
N MET A 239 14.52 -8.70 1.64
CA MET A 239 15.40 -9.58 0.88
C MET A 239 16.28 -8.79 -0.07
N ALA A 240 17.55 -9.19 -0.20
CA ALA A 240 18.46 -8.58 -1.15
C ALA A 240 18.17 -9.05 -2.58
N ASP A 241 18.43 -8.19 -3.58
CA ASP A 241 18.25 -8.55 -4.98
C ASP A 241 19.33 -9.54 -5.46
N ASP A 242 20.52 -9.48 -4.89
CA ASP A 242 21.63 -10.42 -5.08
C ASP A 242 21.62 -11.56 -4.03
N ALA A 243 20.44 -11.91 -3.47
CA ALA A 243 20.32 -12.99 -2.49
C ALA A 243 20.93 -14.29 -3.02
N GLY A 244 21.75 -14.94 -2.19
CA GLY A 244 22.31 -16.25 -2.54
C GLY A 244 21.20 -17.31 -2.66
N THR A 245 21.38 -18.28 -3.53
CA THR A 245 20.40 -19.35 -3.78
C THR A 245 20.53 -20.52 -2.82
N THR A 246 21.66 -20.62 -2.09
CA THR A 246 21.93 -21.73 -1.16
C THR A 246 21.88 -21.22 0.27
N TYR A 247 20.81 -21.54 0.99
CA TYR A 247 20.64 -21.19 2.40
C TYR A 247 21.03 -22.37 3.27
N THR A 248 22.26 -22.41 3.72
CA THR A 248 22.64 -23.22 4.85
C THR A 248 22.36 -22.42 6.12
N GLY A 249 21.82 -22.99 7.17
CA GLY A 249 21.24 -22.30 8.33
C GLY A 249 22.04 -21.16 9.00
N THR A 250 23.33 -21.01 8.66
CA THR A 250 24.23 -19.94 9.14
C THR A 250 24.56 -18.88 8.07
N ASN A 251 24.13 -19.08 6.83
CA ASN A 251 24.46 -18.17 5.74
C ASN A 251 23.48 -17.00 5.67
N GLN A 252 23.96 -15.77 5.92
CA GLN A 252 23.17 -14.53 5.95
C GLN A 252 23.22 -13.76 4.63
N ASN A 253 23.68 -14.34 3.53
CA ASN A 253 23.81 -13.70 2.24
C ASN A 253 22.47 -13.55 1.45
N TRP A 254 21.37 -13.40 2.12
CA TRP A 254 20.03 -13.31 1.55
C TRP A 254 19.23 -12.08 2.02
N LEU A 255 19.59 -11.54 3.18
CA LEU A 255 18.97 -10.34 3.74
C LEU A 255 19.60 -9.07 3.13
N ARG A 256 18.76 -8.07 2.90
CA ARG A 256 19.25 -6.74 2.55
C ARG A 256 20.20 -6.21 3.63
N GLY A 257 21.38 -5.76 3.22
CA GLY A 257 22.47 -5.37 4.11
C GLY A 257 23.47 -6.49 4.42
N SER A 258 23.19 -7.74 4.04
CA SER A 258 24.09 -8.87 4.29
C SER A 258 24.91 -9.32 3.08
N THR A 259 24.50 -8.94 1.89
CA THR A 259 25.09 -9.39 0.62
C THR A 259 26.22 -8.45 0.16
N SER A 260 27.00 -8.87 -0.83
CA SER A 260 28.09 -8.07 -1.38
C SER A 260 27.62 -6.74 -1.99
N GLU A 261 26.39 -6.71 -2.50
CA GLU A 261 25.83 -5.50 -3.10
C GLU A 261 25.23 -4.53 -2.10
N THR A 262 24.87 -5.00 -0.90
CA THR A 262 24.11 -4.21 0.08
C THR A 262 24.84 -3.93 1.39
N GLN A 263 25.88 -4.72 1.71
CA GLN A 263 26.61 -4.60 2.97
C GLN A 263 27.35 -3.27 3.10
N GLY A 264 27.13 -2.58 4.23
CA GLY A 264 27.80 -1.31 4.53
C GLY A 264 27.33 -0.12 3.69
N LYS A 265 26.32 -0.30 2.83
CA LYS A 265 25.74 0.80 2.06
C LYS A 265 24.69 1.54 2.90
N ASP A 266 24.49 2.81 2.56
CA ASP A 266 23.36 3.57 3.10
C ASP A 266 22.02 3.00 2.60
N PRO A 267 20.92 3.16 3.37
CA PRO A 267 19.60 2.68 2.97
C PRO A 267 19.14 3.18 1.59
N ALA A 268 19.47 4.43 1.22
CA ALA A 268 19.18 4.99 -0.11
C ALA A 268 19.91 4.26 -1.25
N ASN A 269 20.98 3.53 -0.94
CA ASN A 269 21.81 2.78 -1.88
C ASN A 269 21.66 1.25 -1.67
N GLY A 270 20.54 0.81 -1.08
CA GLY A 270 20.23 -0.59 -0.89
C GLY A 270 20.74 -1.22 0.39
N GLY A 271 21.37 -0.45 1.30
CA GLY A 271 21.75 -0.94 2.64
C GLY A 271 20.55 -1.09 3.58
N SER A 272 20.80 -1.59 4.79
CA SER A 272 19.76 -1.76 5.81
C SER A 272 20.29 -1.52 7.22
N ARG A 273 19.87 -0.45 7.88
CA ARG A 273 20.19 -0.20 9.29
C ARG A 273 19.58 -1.27 10.20
N TRP A 274 18.48 -1.86 9.81
CA TRP A 274 17.93 -3.03 10.51
C TRP A 274 18.93 -4.16 10.56
N TYR A 275 19.48 -4.55 9.40
CA TYR A 275 20.49 -5.62 9.38
C TYR A 275 21.79 -5.21 10.08
N GLU A 276 22.22 -3.96 9.95
CA GLU A 276 23.45 -3.48 10.65
C GLU A 276 23.34 -3.63 12.17
N ILE A 277 22.15 -3.49 12.74
CA ILE A 277 21.92 -3.64 14.19
C ILE A 277 21.70 -5.12 14.58
N TYR A 278 20.84 -5.82 13.85
CA TYR A 278 20.41 -7.17 14.24
C TYR A 278 21.33 -8.29 13.77
N LYS A 279 22.01 -8.12 12.64
CA LYS A 279 22.87 -9.11 11.97
C LYS A 279 22.17 -10.41 11.54
N ASN A 280 20.85 -10.46 11.65
CA ASN A 280 20.00 -11.59 11.27
C ASN A 280 18.55 -11.11 10.99
N GLU A 281 17.63 -12.07 10.76
CA GLU A 281 16.22 -11.87 10.44
C GLU A 281 15.32 -11.53 11.63
N GLU A 282 15.86 -11.44 12.82
CA GLU A 282 15.07 -11.28 14.05
C GLU A 282 14.21 -10.01 14.04
N PHE A 283 14.67 -8.92 13.40
CA PHE A 283 13.86 -7.70 13.27
C PHE A 283 12.57 -7.93 12.48
N ILE A 284 12.59 -8.83 11.48
CA ILE A 284 11.41 -9.20 10.69
C ILE A 284 10.44 -10.00 11.56
N ILE A 285 10.95 -11.03 12.26
CA ILE A 285 10.15 -11.88 13.14
C ILE A 285 9.51 -11.04 14.26
N ASN A 286 10.26 -10.11 14.85
CA ASN A 286 9.77 -9.18 15.86
C ASN A 286 8.71 -8.23 15.31
N ALA A 287 8.88 -7.70 14.09
CA ALA A 287 7.86 -6.85 13.45
C ALA A 287 6.50 -7.57 13.36
N PHE A 288 6.50 -8.81 12.87
CA PHE A 288 5.28 -9.63 12.77
C PHE A 288 4.69 -10.00 14.13
N ARG A 289 5.53 -10.21 15.13
CA ARG A 289 5.09 -10.46 16.52
C ARG A 289 4.42 -9.21 17.10
N PHE A 290 5.05 -8.04 16.96
CA PHE A 290 4.48 -6.77 17.43
C PHE A 290 3.21 -6.42 16.67
N ALA A 291 3.20 -6.58 15.34
CA ALA A 291 1.98 -6.37 14.57
C ALA A 291 0.85 -7.29 15.04
N ASN A 292 1.12 -8.58 15.30
CA ASN A 292 0.11 -9.50 15.84
C ASN A 292 -0.35 -9.15 17.26
N ALA A 293 0.50 -8.52 18.06
CA ALA A 293 0.15 -8.11 19.42
C ALA A 293 -0.80 -6.90 19.44
N TYR A 294 -0.70 -6.01 18.45
CA TYR A 294 -1.37 -4.70 18.47
C TYR A 294 -2.40 -4.49 17.37
N ALA A 295 -2.36 -5.28 16.29
CA ALA A 295 -3.42 -5.28 15.27
C ALA A 295 -4.58 -6.19 15.68
N PRO A 296 -5.82 -5.91 15.22
CA PRO A 296 -6.93 -6.85 15.33
C PRO A 296 -6.62 -8.20 14.65
N ALA A 297 -7.21 -9.27 15.17
CA ALA A 297 -6.90 -10.62 14.70
C ALA A 297 -7.32 -10.90 13.25
N ASP A 298 -8.30 -10.17 12.73
CA ASP A 298 -8.83 -10.29 11.37
C ASP A 298 -8.17 -9.31 10.36
N VAL A 299 -7.36 -8.38 10.83
CA VAL A 299 -6.52 -7.55 9.95
C VAL A 299 -5.35 -8.39 9.45
N LYS A 300 -5.17 -8.45 8.13
CA LYS A 300 -4.15 -9.29 7.50
C LYS A 300 -2.75 -8.70 7.65
N LEU A 301 -1.78 -9.54 8.00
CA LEU A 301 -0.37 -9.18 8.15
C LEU A 301 0.44 -9.73 6.99
N CYS A 302 1.06 -8.83 6.21
CA CYS A 302 1.70 -9.14 4.94
C CYS A 302 3.21 -8.93 5.00
N TYR A 303 3.95 -9.83 4.37
CA TYR A 303 5.34 -9.59 3.95
C TYR A 303 5.30 -9.14 2.49
N ASN A 304 5.88 -7.98 2.16
CA ASN A 304 5.83 -7.37 0.83
C ASN A 304 7.24 -7.24 0.23
N ASP A 305 7.41 -7.66 -1.03
CA ASP A 305 8.71 -7.54 -1.70
C ASP A 305 8.56 -7.44 -3.23
N TYR A 306 9.59 -6.91 -3.90
CA TYR A 306 9.68 -6.79 -5.36
C TYR A 306 10.69 -7.78 -5.94
N ASN A 307 10.73 -7.93 -7.26
CA ASN A 307 11.55 -8.93 -7.95
C ASN A 307 11.32 -10.36 -7.43
N GLU A 308 10.19 -10.58 -6.83
CA GLU A 308 9.80 -11.79 -6.10
C GLU A 308 9.74 -13.03 -7.00
N TYR A 309 9.65 -12.83 -8.30
CA TYR A 309 9.66 -13.87 -9.33
C TYR A 309 11.07 -14.32 -9.74
N GLN A 310 12.13 -13.62 -9.33
CA GLN A 310 13.50 -14.00 -9.65
C GLN A 310 13.93 -15.27 -8.93
N SER A 311 14.66 -16.13 -9.64
CA SER A 311 15.04 -17.47 -9.18
C SER A 311 15.88 -17.48 -7.89
N ASN A 312 16.60 -16.40 -7.61
CA ASN A 312 17.37 -16.22 -6.38
C ASN A 312 16.52 -15.61 -5.24
N LYS A 313 15.60 -14.70 -5.55
CA LYS A 313 14.83 -13.97 -4.54
C LYS A 313 13.59 -14.74 -4.08
N THR A 314 12.93 -15.49 -4.96
CA THR A 314 11.79 -16.36 -4.60
C THR A 314 12.12 -17.28 -3.40
N PRO A 315 13.23 -18.05 -3.39
CA PRO A 315 13.57 -18.90 -2.24
C PRO A 315 13.87 -18.11 -0.95
N ALA A 316 14.39 -16.89 -1.06
CA ALA A 316 14.63 -16.03 0.09
C ALA A 316 13.30 -15.62 0.75
N ILE A 317 12.30 -15.25 -0.06
CA ILE A 317 10.95 -14.92 0.42
C ILE A 317 10.26 -16.16 1.00
N GLU A 318 10.36 -17.33 0.37
CA GLU A 318 9.85 -18.59 0.93
C GLU A 318 10.47 -18.86 2.31
N LYS A 319 11.78 -18.67 2.45
CA LYS A 319 12.50 -18.88 3.69
C LYS A 319 12.01 -17.95 4.80
N ILE A 320 11.94 -16.62 4.54
CA ILE A 320 11.49 -15.69 5.58
C ILE A 320 10.03 -15.92 5.97
N ALA A 321 9.14 -16.23 5.02
CA ALA A 321 7.75 -16.56 5.29
C ALA A 321 7.63 -17.76 6.25
N ASN A 322 8.41 -18.82 6.01
CA ASN A 322 8.43 -20.00 6.86
C ASN A 322 9.03 -19.70 8.25
N LEU A 323 10.07 -18.86 8.35
CA LEU A 323 10.65 -18.45 9.63
C LEU A 323 9.68 -17.61 10.47
N ILE A 324 8.91 -16.72 9.86
CA ILE A 324 7.86 -15.98 10.56
C ILE A 324 6.82 -16.95 11.12
N LYS A 325 6.31 -17.88 10.30
CA LYS A 325 5.30 -18.87 10.73
C LYS A 325 5.79 -19.83 11.80
N ALA A 326 7.09 -20.16 11.81
CA ALA A 326 7.73 -21.02 12.81
C ALA A 326 8.19 -20.27 14.06
N GLY A 327 8.08 -18.94 14.08
CA GLY A 327 8.58 -18.11 15.17
C GLY A 327 7.90 -18.40 16.50
N SER A 328 8.72 -18.56 17.57
CA SER A 328 8.22 -18.83 18.92
C SER A 328 7.42 -17.64 19.50
N ALA A 329 6.49 -17.96 20.40
CA ALA A 329 5.78 -16.95 21.17
C ALA A 329 6.70 -16.23 22.17
N GLN A 330 6.42 -14.95 22.39
CA GLN A 330 7.02 -14.14 23.45
C GLN A 330 5.91 -13.42 24.23
N THR A 331 6.21 -13.04 25.46
CA THR A 331 5.26 -12.28 26.27
C THR A 331 5.25 -10.82 25.86
N ILE A 332 4.11 -10.34 25.34
CA ILE A 332 3.87 -8.93 25.01
C ILE A 332 2.62 -8.48 25.76
N ASN A 333 2.73 -7.43 26.58
CA ASN A 333 1.62 -6.95 27.42
C ASN A 333 0.97 -8.07 28.26
N GLY A 334 1.76 -8.99 28.81
CA GLY A 334 1.28 -10.11 29.62
C GLY A 334 0.59 -11.24 28.83
N LYS A 335 0.58 -11.18 27.51
CA LYS A 335 0.02 -12.21 26.62
C LYS A 335 1.12 -12.96 25.87
N SER A 336 0.94 -14.25 25.65
CA SER A 336 1.82 -15.06 24.80
C SER A 336 1.49 -14.80 23.34
N VAL A 337 2.40 -14.20 22.56
CA VAL A 337 2.19 -13.76 21.18
C VAL A 337 3.25 -14.36 20.26
N SER A 338 2.81 -15.15 19.29
CA SER A 338 3.64 -15.63 18.18
C SER A 338 3.63 -14.60 17.03
N PRO A 339 4.67 -14.55 16.19
CA PRO A 339 4.57 -13.82 14.94
C PRO A 339 3.48 -14.46 14.04
N ARG A 340 2.77 -13.66 13.27
CA ARG A 340 1.68 -14.10 12.38
C ARG A 340 1.91 -13.55 10.97
N LEU A 341 1.94 -14.45 10.01
CA LEU A 341 1.97 -14.13 8.59
C LEU A 341 0.68 -14.64 7.95
N ASP A 342 -0.12 -13.77 7.41
CA ASP A 342 -1.37 -14.12 6.70
C ASP A 342 -1.18 -14.11 5.18
N VAL A 343 -0.29 -13.25 4.67
CA VAL A 343 -0.15 -12.97 3.23
C VAL A 343 1.30 -12.79 2.84
N ILE A 344 1.66 -13.35 1.68
CA ILE A 344 2.86 -12.94 0.96
C ILE A 344 2.41 -11.97 -0.14
N ALA A 345 2.90 -10.74 -0.10
CA ALA A 345 2.54 -9.71 -1.05
C ALA A 345 3.64 -9.56 -2.11
N MET A 346 3.25 -9.77 -3.37
CA MET A 346 4.08 -9.61 -4.55
C MET A 346 3.88 -8.18 -5.06
N GLN A 347 4.93 -7.34 -5.05
CA GLN A 347 4.82 -5.98 -5.58
C GLN A 347 4.49 -6.00 -7.06
N SER A 348 5.10 -6.92 -7.81
CA SER A 348 4.76 -7.11 -9.22
C SER A 348 5.07 -5.88 -10.09
N HIS A 349 6.17 -5.20 -9.80
CA HIS A 349 6.77 -4.25 -10.72
C HIS A 349 7.43 -5.02 -11.86
N VAL A 350 6.75 -5.06 -13.02
CA VAL A 350 7.15 -5.93 -14.14
C VAL A 350 7.28 -5.16 -15.44
N GLY A 351 7.92 -5.78 -16.43
CA GLY A 351 7.96 -5.27 -17.78
C GLY A 351 7.03 -6.05 -18.71
N SER A 352 6.72 -5.47 -19.87
CA SER A 352 5.91 -6.12 -20.90
C SER A 352 6.54 -7.42 -21.44
N SER A 353 7.86 -7.54 -21.34
CA SER A 353 8.64 -8.69 -21.84
C SER A 353 9.34 -9.50 -20.75
N TRP A 354 9.42 -9.01 -19.54
CA TRP A 354 10.08 -9.66 -18.41
C TRP A 354 9.45 -9.30 -17.06
N PRO A 355 9.24 -10.27 -16.15
CA PRO A 355 9.47 -11.70 -16.34
C PRO A 355 8.49 -12.32 -17.35
N SER A 356 8.78 -13.55 -17.82
CA SER A 356 7.76 -14.32 -18.52
C SER A 356 6.60 -14.66 -17.57
N ILE A 357 5.40 -14.79 -18.11
CA ILE A 357 4.21 -15.21 -17.33
C ILE A 357 4.47 -16.54 -16.61
N THR A 358 5.23 -17.45 -17.21
CA THR A 358 5.56 -18.75 -16.60
C THR A 358 6.48 -18.60 -15.38
N GLU A 359 7.50 -17.73 -15.44
CA GLU A 359 8.39 -17.46 -14.30
C GLU A 359 7.61 -16.85 -13.16
N TYR A 360 6.79 -15.83 -13.43
CA TYR A 360 5.93 -15.20 -12.44
C TYR A 360 4.94 -16.21 -11.83
N GLU A 361 4.24 -17.00 -12.66
CA GLU A 361 3.27 -18.01 -12.19
C GLU A 361 3.94 -19.09 -11.33
N ASN A 362 5.20 -19.47 -11.63
CA ASN A 362 5.96 -20.41 -10.81
C ASN A 362 6.28 -19.86 -9.42
N ALA A 363 6.68 -18.61 -9.31
CA ALA A 363 6.90 -17.96 -8.01
C ALA A 363 5.57 -17.82 -7.23
N LEU A 364 4.52 -17.36 -7.88
CA LEU A 364 3.17 -17.27 -7.31
C LEU A 364 2.71 -18.61 -6.69
N LYS A 365 2.85 -19.72 -7.39
CA LYS A 365 2.49 -21.06 -6.89
C LYS A 365 3.26 -21.45 -5.63
N LYS A 366 4.53 -21.10 -5.55
CA LYS A 366 5.36 -21.35 -4.36
C LYS A 366 4.85 -20.56 -3.16
N PHE A 367 4.49 -19.28 -3.34
CA PHE A 367 3.94 -18.46 -2.27
C PHE A 367 2.55 -18.93 -1.85
N LEU A 368 1.70 -19.31 -2.79
CA LEU A 368 0.38 -19.91 -2.51
C LEU A 368 0.46 -21.23 -1.74
N ALA A 369 1.58 -21.95 -1.80
CA ALA A 369 1.79 -23.12 -0.94
C ALA A 369 2.00 -22.75 0.54
N ILE A 370 2.31 -21.49 0.85
CA ILE A 370 2.65 -21.02 2.20
C ILE A 370 1.53 -20.18 2.82
N ALA A 371 0.97 -19.21 2.07
CA ALA A 371 -0.01 -18.23 2.54
C ALA A 371 -0.88 -17.72 1.38
N ASP A 372 -1.94 -16.96 1.69
CA ASP A 372 -2.63 -16.16 0.68
C ASP A 372 -1.66 -15.18 0.01
N VAL A 373 -1.99 -14.73 -1.19
CA VAL A 373 -1.17 -13.79 -1.94
C VAL A 373 -1.94 -12.51 -2.23
N HIS A 374 -1.28 -11.36 -2.07
CA HIS A 374 -1.70 -10.09 -2.68
C HIS A 374 -0.74 -9.76 -3.83
N VAL A 375 -1.27 -9.40 -4.97
CA VAL A 375 -0.56 -8.62 -5.98
C VAL A 375 -0.70 -7.18 -5.53
N SER A 376 0.37 -6.63 -4.92
CA SER A 376 0.24 -5.44 -4.08
C SER A 376 0.53 -4.12 -4.80
N GLU A 377 1.31 -4.16 -5.91
CA GLU A 377 1.86 -2.95 -6.55
C GLU A 377 2.01 -3.11 -8.08
N LEU A 378 1.06 -3.79 -8.73
CA LEU A 378 1.19 -4.12 -10.15
C LEU A 378 1.28 -2.84 -11.01
N ASP A 379 2.39 -2.71 -11.69
CA ASP A 379 2.60 -1.82 -12.80
C ASP A 379 3.46 -2.51 -13.89
N ILE A 380 3.26 -2.13 -15.15
CA ILE A 380 3.89 -2.83 -16.27
C ILE A 380 4.66 -1.84 -17.14
N SER A 381 5.98 -1.80 -17.00
CA SER A 381 6.82 -0.99 -17.89
C SER A 381 6.70 -1.47 -19.33
N ALA A 382 6.23 -0.60 -20.23
CA ALA A 382 6.03 -0.90 -21.64
C ALA A 382 6.29 0.34 -22.51
N ALA A 383 6.94 0.15 -23.66
CA ALA A 383 7.28 1.24 -24.57
C ALA A 383 6.08 1.72 -25.42
N SER A 384 5.00 0.94 -25.47
CA SER A 384 3.79 1.31 -26.18
C SER A 384 2.53 0.89 -25.39
N SER A 385 1.41 1.57 -25.67
CA SER A 385 0.11 1.24 -25.09
C SER A 385 -0.34 -0.19 -25.45
N SER A 386 -0.07 -0.65 -26.67
CA SER A 386 -0.44 -2.00 -27.13
C SER A 386 0.38 -3.10 -26.43
N GLU A 387 1.67 -2.88 -26.17
CA GLU A 387 2.49 -3.79 -25.39
C GLU A 387 1.98 -3.87 -23.93
N ALA A 388 1.69 -2.72 -23.33
CA ALA A 388 1.09 -2.66 -22.00
C ALA A 388 -0.23 -3.44 -21.94
N ALA A 389 -1.15 -3.18 -22.88
CA ALA A 389 -2.43 -3.87 -22.98
C ALA A 389 -2.29 -5.39 -23.10
N THR A 390 -1.37 -5.85 -23.95
CA THR A 390 -1.09 -7.28 -24.13
C THR A 390 -0.58 -7.89 -22.82
N ALA A 391 0.34 -7.22 -22.15
CA ALA A 391 0.90 -7.68 -20.87
C ALA A 391 -0.19 -7.71 -19.78
N TYR A 392 -0.98 -6.65 -19.60
CA TYR A 392 -2.10 -6.63 -18.65
C TYR A 392 -3.09 -7.77 -18.91
N ALA A 393 -3.45 -8.02 -20.18
CA ALA A 393 -4.33 -9.14 -20.52
C ALA A 393 -3.73 -10.48 -20.08
N ASN A 394 -2.44 -10.71 -20.32
CA ASN A 394 -1.76 -11.95 -19.97
C ASN A 394 -1.68 -12.13 -18.44
N TYR A 395 -1.31 -11.07 -17.69
CA TYR A 395 -1.30 -11.12 -16.23
C TYR A 395 -2.68 -11.39 -15.66
N PHE A 396 -3.72 -10.65 -16.04
CA PHE A 396 -5.06 -10.86 -15.50
C PHE A 396 -5.64 -12.22 -15.84
N LYS A 397 -5.43 -12.75 -17.08
CA LYS A 397 -5.80 -14.12 -17.45
C LYS A 397 -5.09 -15.17 -16.59
N MET A 398 -3.85 -14.94 -16.19
CA MET A 398 -3.11 -15.83 -15.31
C MET A 398 -3.60 -15.70 -13.87
N LEU A 399 -3.67 -14.48 -13.32
CA LEU A 399 -4.01 -14.23 -11.93
C LEU A 399 -5.40 -14.76 -11.55
N LYS A 400 -6.40 -14.62 -12.45
CA LYS A 400 -7.76 -15.08 -12.16
C LYS A 400 -7.88 -16.58 -11.90
N LYS A 401 -6.94 -17.39 -12.39
CA LYS A 401 -6.91 -18.83 -12.11
C LYS A 401 -6.75 -19.14 -10.62
N TYR A 402 -6.15 -18.20 -9.87
CA TYR A 402 -5.77 -18.35 -8.46
C TYR A 402 -6.63 -17.49 -7.52
N GLY A 403 -7.76 -16.99 -8.00
CA GLY A 403 -8.72 -16.20 -7.20
C GLY A 403 -9.62 -17.06 -6.32
N LYS A 404 -10.81 -16.55 -5.99
CA LYS A 404 -11.77 -17.13 -5.04
C LYS A 404 -12.08 -18.61 -5.22
N ASN A 405 -12.11 -19.07 -6.46
CA ASN A 405 -12.43 -20.47 -6.80
C ASN A 405 -11.20 -21.41 -6.75
N TYR A 406 -10.01 -20.88 -6.47
CA TYR A 406 -8.82 -21.71 -6.32
C TYR A 406 -8.83 -22.45 -4.99
N SER A 407 -8.41 -23.71 -4.98
CA SER A 407 -8.36 -24.55 -3.77
C SER A 407 -7.14 -24.22 -2.91
N GLY A 408 -7.33 -23.98 -1.63
CA GLY A 408 -6.26 -23.61 -0.70
C GLY A 408 -6.07 -22.09 -0.58
N ASN A 409 -4.82 -21.67 -0.32
CA ASN A 409 -4.47 -20.25 -0.32
C ASN A 409 -4.66 -19.66 -1.73
N LYS A 410 -5.02 -18.39 -1.81
CA LYS A 410 -5.46 -17.77 -3.05
C LYS A 410 -5.00 -16.32 -3.17
N ILE A 411 -5.15 -15.75 -4.36
CA ILE A 411 -5.02 -14.32 -4.56
C ILE A 411 -6.31 -13.67 -4.05
N THR A 412 -6.20 -12.83 -3.03
CA THR A 412 -7.35 -12.13 -2.44
C THR A 412 -7.40 -10.66 -2.83
N CYS A 413 -6.27 -10.07 -3.24
CA CYS A 413 -6.17 -8.67 -3.63
C CYS A 413 -5.28 -8.49 -4.85
N VAL A 414 -5.71 -7.63 -5.80
CA VAL A 414 -4.87 -7.11 -6.89
C VAL A 414 -4.94 -5.59 -6.87
N THR A 415 -3.80 -4.95 -6.62
CA THR A 415 -3.65 -3.48 -6.58
C THR A 415 -2.79 -3.02 -7.76
N ILE A 416 -3.30 -2.07 -8.53
CA ILE A 416 -2.55 -1.35 -9.56
C ILE A 416 -1.79 -0.21 -8.88
N TRP A 417 -0.46 -0.08 -9.15
CA TRP A 417 0.38 0.87 -8.43
C TRP A 417 0.36 2.28 -9.01
N GLY A 418 -0.80 2.89 -8.94
CA GLY A 418 -1.08 4.25 -9.38
C GLY A 418 -2.38 4.36 -10.17
N ILE A 419 -2.78 5.58 -10.47
CA ILE A 419 -3.99 5.83 -11.27
C ILE A 419 -3.62 6.01 -12.73
N ASN A 420 -2.65 6.88 -13.03
CA ASN A 420 -2.38 7.36 -14.38
C ASN A 420 -0.91 7.24 -14.77
N ASN A 421 -0.69 7.08 -16.07
CA ASN A 421 0.64 6.89 -16.64
C ASN A 421 1.60 8.04 -16.35
N GLU A 422 1.11 9.28 -16.35
CA GLU A 422 1.93 10.47 -16.28
C GLU A 422 2.54 10.70 -14.90
N SER A 423 1.85 10.30 -13.84
CA SER A 423 2.35 10.41 -12.45
C SER A 423 2.97 9.12 -11.92
N SER A 424 3.07 8.08 -12.75
CA SER A 424 3.76 6.84 -12.35
C SER A 424 5.25 7.07 -12.09
N TRP A 425 5.77 6.44 -11.03
CA TRP A 425 7.21 6.48 -10.69
C TRP A 425 8.11 5.87 -11.78
N ILE A 426 7.55 5.01 -12.64
CA ILE A 426 8.24 4.42 -13.80
C ILE A 426 8.46 5.46 -14.92
N ASN A 427 7.72 6.55 -14.95
CA ASN A 427 7.74 7.49 -16.07
C ASN A 427 8.65 8.71 -15.82
N PRO A 428 9.67 8.99 -16.64
CA PRO A 428 10.08 8.18 -17.81
C PRO A 428 10.86 6.92 -17.40
N SER A 429 10.63 5.82 -18.12
CA SER A 429 11.38 4.59 -17.96
C SER A 429 12.78 4.67 -18.59
N THR A 430 13.64 3.72 -18.24
CA THR A 430 15.00 3.65 -18.78
C THR A 430 15.19 2.34 -19.54
N ASN A 431 15.68 2.41 -20.76
CA ASN A 431 16.14 1.22 -21.46
C ASN A 431 17.47 0.76 -20.84
N TYR A 432 17.48 -0.36 -20.17
CA TYR A 432 18.67 -0.86 -19.45
C TYR A 432 19.85 -1.21 -20.36
N ASN A 433 19.59 -1.47 -21.65
CA ASN A 433 20.65 -1.80 -22.60
C ASN A 433 21.31 -0.54 -23.18
N THR A 434 20.54 0.53 -23.40
CA THR A 434 21.06 1.76 -24.04
C THR A 434 21.22 2.93 -23.08
N GLY A 435 20.60 2.88 -21.90
CA GLY A 435 20.54 3.99 -20.94
C GLY A 435 19.58 5.12 -21.34
N GLU A 436 18.90 4.99 -22.47
CA GLU A 436 17.98 6.00 -22.98
C GLU A 436 16.67 6.04 -22.19
N LYS A 437 16.17 7.26 -21.96
CA LYS A 437 14.85 7.47 -21.36
C LYS A 437 13.75 7.38 -22.40
N TYR A 438 12.65 6.69 -22.06
CA TYR A 438 11.47 6.61 -22.93
C TYR A 438 10.19 6.78 -22.13
N LYS A 439 9.13 7.25 -22.78
CA LYS A 439 7.78 7.28 -22.19
C LYS A 439 7.27 5.84 -22.02
N SER A 440 6.84 5.50 -20.82
CA SER A 440 6.23 4.21 -20.52
C SER A 440 4.70 4.36 -20.35
N TYR A 441 3.98 3.25 -20.50
CA TYR A 441 2.52 3.16 -20.33
C TYR A 441 2.17 2.16 -19.21
N PRO A 442 2.63 2.41 -17.96
CA PRO A 442 2.62 1.40 -16.91
C PRO A 442 1.26 1.16 -16.26
N LEU A 443 0.26 2.03 -16.45
CA LEU A 443 -0.99 2.04 -15.70
C LEU A 443 -2.22 2.06 -16.62
N LEU A 444 -3.41 2.10 -16.00
CA LEU A 444 -4.67 1.88 -16.72
C LEU A 444 -5.29 3.17 -17.29
N PHE A 445 -4.95 4.32 -16.72
CA PHE A 445 -5.55 5.61 -17.09
C PHE A 445 -4.47 6.62 -17.52
N THR A 446 -4.91 7.70 -18.13
CA THR A 446 -4.07 8.85 -18.52
C THR A 446 -4.69 10.14 -18.01
N ILE A 447 -3.87 11.15 -17.68
CA ILE A 447 -4.37 12.49 -17.35
C ILE A 447 -4.70 13.23 -18.65
N VAL A 448 -5.88 13.83 -18.69
CA VAL A 448 -6.29 14.72 -19.77
C VAL A 448 -6.40 16.15 -19.26
N ASP A 449 -5.66 17.07 -19.89
CA ASP A 449 -5.82 18.49 -19.66
C ASP A 449 -6.98 19.02 -20.53
N ASN A 450 -8.07 19.44 -19.89
CA ASN A 450 -9.24 19.96 -20.57
C ASN A 450 -9.00 21.26 -21.34
N VAL A 451 -7.96 22.02 -21.02
CA VAL A 451 -7.70 23.34 -21.64
C VAL A 451 -6.95 23.21 -22.93
N ALA A 452 -6.07 22.21 -23.06
CA ALA A 452 -5.12 22.15 -24.17
C ALA A 452 -4.99 20.77 -24.83
N LYS A 453 -5.59 19.68 -24.30
CA LYS A 453 -5.28 18.29 -24.66
C LYS A 453 -3.76 18.02 -24.68
N THR A 454 -3.01 18.84 -24.01
CA THR A 454 -1.58 18.72 -23.84
C THR A 454 -1.31 18.29 -22.41
N LYS A 455 -0.56 17.23 -22.26
CA LYS A 455 -0.03 16.74 -20.99
C LYS A 455 0.83 17.84 -20.37
N LYS A 456 0.25 18.68 -19.55
CA LYS A 456 1.02 19.55 -18.69
C LYS A 456 1.22 18.82 -17.38
N GLU A 457 2.48 18.78 -16.92
CA GLU A 457 2.75 18.59 -15.52
C GLU A 457 1.76 19.45 -14.73
N VAL A 458 0.99 18.84 -13.85
CA VAL A 458 0.04 19.55 -13.01
C VAL A 458 0.84 20.33 -11.98
N GLN A 459 1.41 21.46 -12.39
CA GLN A 459 2.03 22.40 -11.47
C GLN A 459 0.92 23.25 -10.86
N TYR A 460 0.74 23.07 -9.55
CA TYR A 460 -0.07 23.98 -8.75
C TYR A 460 0.59 25.35 -8.70
N THR A 461 0.15 26.26 -9.54
CA THR A 461 0.36 27.69 -9.28
C THR A 461 -0.69 28.15 -8.29
N SER A 462 -0.27 28.88 -7.27
CA SER A 462 -1.13 29.42 -6.22
C SER A 462 -2.42 30.02 -6.79
N GLY A 463 -3.58 29.43 -6.46
CA GLY A 463 -4.90 29.97 -6.72
C GLY A 463 -5.75 29.28 -7.77
N THR A 464 -5.25 28.31 -8.53
CA THR A 464 -6.05 27.57 -9.52
C THR A 464 -6.18 26.12 -9.06
N GLU A 465 -7.41 25.68 -8.78
CA GLU A 465 -7.71 24.26 -8.55
C GLU A 465 -7.81 23.56 -9.92
N PHE A 466 -6.82 22.75 -10.24
CA PHE A 466 -6.92 21.79 -11.32
C PHE A 466 -7.53 20.50 -10.76
N LEU A 467 -8.69 20.10 -11.29
CA LEU A 467 -9.25 18.79 -11.06
C LEU A 467 -8.59 17.85 -12.06
N PRO A 468 -7.79 16.86 -11.63
CA PRO A 468 -7.27 15.87 -12.54
C PRO A 468 -8.43 15.09 -13.16
N GLN A 469 -8.48 15.04 -14.48
CA GLN A 469 -9.41 14.21 -15.22
C GLN A 469 -8.64 13.03 -15.81
N TYR A 470 -9.19 11.85 -15.67
CA TYR A 470 -8.58 10.63 -16.16
C TYR A 470 -9.44 10.01 -17.25
N ASP A 471 -8.82 9.69 -18.38
CA ASP A 471 -9.41 8.94 -19.48
C ASP A 471 -8.76 7.55 -19.59
N LEU A 472 -9.38 6.67 -20.39
CA LEU A 472 -8.99 5.25 -20.54
C LEU A 472 -7.73 5.04 -21.37
N GLY A 473 -6.96 6.07 -21.65
CA GLY A 473 -5.73 6.03 -22.45
C GLY A 473 -5.76 6.95 -23.65
N ASP A 474 -4.65 6.98 -24.39
CA ASP A 474 -4.40 7.96 -25.47
C ASP A 474 -5.24 7.72 -26.74
N THR A 475 -6.01 6.64 -26.83
CA THR A 475 -6.76 6.30 -28.04
C THR A 475 -8.11 5.65 -27.73
N TYR A 476 -9.09 5.90 -28.55
CA TYR A 476 -10.37 5.19 -28.63
C TYR A 476 -10.22 3.68 -28.94
N ASP A 477 -9.00 3.16 -28.83
CA ASP A 477 -8.69 1.81 -29.19
C ASP A 477 -9.02 0.87 -28.01
N THR A 478 -9.81 -0.14 -28.30
CA THR A 478 -10.06 -1.29 -27.40
C THR A 478 -8.76 -2.03 -26.99
N ASN A 479 -7.62 -1.64 -27.53
CA ASN A 479 -6.29 -2.16 -27.26
C ASN A 479 -5.52 -1.40 -26.15
N ASN A 480 -6.17 -0.59 -25.31
CA ASN A 480 -5.53 0.00 -24.14
C ASN A 480 -5.56 -0.94 -22.92
N SER A 481 -4.73 -0.64 -21.92
CA SER A 481 -4.57 -1.48 -20.72
C SER A 481 -5.87 -1.64 -19.92
N PHE A 482 -6.72 -0.60 -19.86
CA PHE A 482 -8.00 -0.68 -19.16
C PHE A 482 -8.92 -1.74 -19.80
N TRP A 483 -9.14 -1.67 -21.11
CA TRP A 483 -9.99 -2.63 -21.81
C TRP A 483 -9.38 -4.04 -21.84
N ALA A 484 -8.04 -4.13 -21.89
CA ALA A 484 -7.35 -5.40 -21.77
C ALA A 484 -7.63 -6.10 -20.43
N VAL A 485 -7.65 -5.32 -19.32
CA VAL A 485 -8.06 -5.84 -18.00
C VAL A 485 -9.53 -6.25 -18.00
N ILE A 486 -10.44 -5.39 -18.45
CA ILE A 486 -11.89 -5.71 -18.47
C ILE A 486 -12.18 -6.97 -19.31
N ASN A 487 -11.60 -7.07 -20.50
CA ASN A 487 -11.85 -8.18 -21.43
C ASN A 487 -11.12 -9.49 -21.04
N SER A 488 -10.32 -9.49 -19.99
CA SER A 488 -9.60 -10.67 -19.49
C SER A 488 -10.38 -11.44 -18.41
N HIS A 489 -11.52 -10.94 -17.99
CA HIS A 489 -12.43 -11.60 -17.03
C HIS A 489 -13.32 -12.71 -17.67
#